data_19bdd260b4506893fc8eab384bf586f0
#
_entry.id   19bdd260b4506893fc8eab384bf586f0
#
_cell.length_a   1.000
_cell.length_b   1.000
_cell.length_c   1.000
_cell.angle_alpha   90.00
_cell.angle_beta   90.00
_cell.angle_gamma   90.00
#
_symmetry.space_group_name_H-M   'P 1'
#
loop_
_entity.id
_entity.type
_entity.pdbx_description
1 polymer ?
#
loop_
_entity_poly.entity_id
_entity_poly.type
_entity_poly.pdbx_seq_one_letter_code
_entity_poly.pdbx_strand_id
1 'polypeptide(L)'
;MKKNNIPLFPLGLVSLPGTMQSLQIFEPRYINMVKSCMQNNSGFVITLSTQKNNETNYGISKNGTYVEIIDFNNLPNGLLGITVKSIHKVKINNITELDDGLHMADAEALIDPEVDDQAILAEHPDLINILMQLVKHPKMNDKYLKVDFNSADSVSYHLAGLIPLTSNEKQSLLEAFDANQRMKILSSYIKKL
;
A
#
# COMPACT_ATOMS: atom_id res chain seq x y z
N MET A 1 -15.37 2.01 7.17
CA MET A 1 -15.08 3.12 8.10
C MET A 1 -14.72 4.35 7.28
N LYS A 2 -15.31 5.50 7.55
CA LYS A 2 -15.00 6.76 6.87
C LYS A 2 -14.12 7.62 7.77
N LYS A 3 -13.03 8.16 7.23
CA LYS A 3 -12.16 9.14 7.90
C LYS A 3 -12.21 10.44 7.11
N ASN A 4 -12.53 11.54 7.77
CA ASN A 4 -12.56 12.84 7.14
C ASN A 4 -11.25 13.59 7.39
N ASN A 5 -10.86 14.42 6.42
CA ASN A 5 -9.68 15.29 6.53
C ASN A 5 -8.40 14.53 6.92
N ILE A 6 -8.09 13.46 6.17
CA ILE A 6 -6.89 12.64 6.36
C ILE A 6 -5.77 13.11 5.44
N PRO A 7 -4.50 13.17 5.90
CA PRO A 7 -3.38 13.54 5.04
C PRO A 7 -3.15 12.51 3.93
N LEU A 8 -2.81 13.00 2.73
CA LEU A 8 -2.38 12.19 1.61
C LEU A 8 -0.87 12.31 1.40
N PHE A 9 -0.25 11.20 1.09
CA PHE A 9 1.15 11.13 0.66
C PHE A 9 1.23 10.52 -0.75
N PRO A 10 1.17 11.35 -1.80
CA PRO A 10 1.33 10.90 -3.17
C PRO A 10 2.76 10.45 -3.44
N LEU A 11 2.94 9.24 -3.93
CA LEU A 11 4.24 8.63 -4.21
C LEU A 11 4.22 7.94 -5.58
N GLY A 12 5.39 7.70 -6.16
CA GLY A 12 5.56 6.87 -7.36
C GLY A 12 5.44 5.36 -7.09
N LEU A 13 5.01 4.96 -5.89
CA LEU A 13 4.84 3.57 -5.47
C LEU A 13 3.42 3.31 -4.94
N VAL A 14 3.04 2.04 -4.91
CA VAL A 14 1.77 1.59 -4.33
C VAL A 14 2.08 0.75 -3.09
N SER A 15 1.49 1.15 -1.97
CA SER A 15 1.51 0.38 -0.72
C SER A 15 0.35 -0.61 -0.73
N LEU A 16 0.62 -1.88 -0.44
CA LEU A 16 -0.38 -2.94 -0.51
C LEU A 16 -0.80 -3.38 0.91
N PRO A 17 -2.09 -3.60 1.19
CA PRO A 17 -2.56 -4.02 2.51
C PRO A 17 -1.79 -5.20 3.09
N GLY A 18 -1.54 -5.19 4.39
CA GLY A 18 -0.78 -6.23 5.10
C GLY A 18 0.74 -6.11 4.96
N THR A 19 1.27 -5.32 4.02
CA THR A 19 2.71 -5.15 3.82
C THR A 19 3.28 -3.98 4.60
N MET A 20 4.61 -3.92 4.68
CA MET A 20 5.36 -2.82 5.29
C MET A 20 6.06 -2.01 4.22
N GLN A 21 6.20 -0.71 4.48
CA GLN A 21 6.91 0.19 3.58
C GLN A 21 7.86 1.08 4.38
N SER A 22 9.14 1.09 4.00
CA SER A 22 10.12 2.04 4.54
C SER A 22 10.19 3.26 3.64
N LEU A 23 10.12 4.44 4.23
CA LEU A 23 10.08 5.72 3.53
C LEU A 23 11.12 6.68 4.11
N GLN A 24 11.70 7.50 3.23
CA GLN A 24 12.56 8.63 3.61
C GLN A 24 11.79 9.92 3.43
N ILE A 25 11.69 10.71 4.49
CA ILE A 25 10.91 11.94 4.52
C ILE A 25 11.86 13.12 4.52
N PHE A 26 11.74 14.02 3.55
CA PHE A 26 12.63 15.19 3.42
C PHE A 26 11.87 16.51 3.19
N GLU A 27 10.65 16.46 2.67
CA GLU A 27 9.86 17.68 2.46
C GLU A 27 9.24 18.15 3.78
N PRO A 28 9.31 19.47 4.13
CA PRO A 28 8.79 20.01 5.38
C PRO A 28 7.32 19.65 5.64
N ARG A 29 6.46 19.72 4.62
CA ARG A 29 5.04 19.36 4.74
C ARG A 29 4.83 17.92 5.21
N TYR A 30 5.62 16.96 4.72
CA TYR A 30 5.50 15.55 5.14
C TYR A 30 6.18 15.29 6.48
N ILE A 31 7.23 16.03 6.84
CA ILE A 31 7.80 15.99 8.20
C ILE A 31 6.75 16.44 9.23
N ASN A 32 6.03 17.53 8.95
CA ASN A 32 4.96 18.03 9.80
C ASN A 32 3.78 17.06 9.86
N MET A 33 3.40 16.46 8.73
CA MET A 33 2.39 15.41 8.65
C MET A 33 2.74 14.23 9.57
N VAL A 34 3.96 13.69 9.47
CA VAL A 34 4.43 12.58 10.30
C VAL A 34 4.37 12.93 11.78
N LYS A 35 4.87 14.12 12.16
CA LYS A 35 4.80 14.60 13.56
C LYS A 35 3.35 14.65 14.06
N SER A 36 2.44 15.23 13.27
CA SER A 36 1.02 15.32 13.62
C SER A 36 0.38 13.94 13.74
N CYS A 37 0.65 13.03 12.80
CA CYS A 37 0.14 11.66 12.86
C CYS A 37 0.61 10.93 14.13
N MET A 38 1.87 11.06 14.50
CA MET A 38 2.42 10.45 15.72
C MET A 38 1.82 11.05 16.99
N GLN A 39 1.65 12.37 17.05
CA GLN A 39 1.06 13.05 18.21
C GLN A 39 -0.41 12.67 18.42
N ASN A 40 -1.15 12.48 17.35
CA ASN A 40 -2.58 12.17 17.39
C ASN A 40 -2.88 10.67 17.32
N ASN A 41 -1.86 9.82 17.31
CA ASN A 41 -1.99 8.37 17.16
C ASN A 41 -2.85 8.00 15.94
N SER A 42 -2.60 8.67 14.82
CA SER A 42 -3.32 8.53 13.55
C SER A 42 -2.37 8.13 12.43
N GLY A 43 -2.93 7.69 11.31
CA GLY A 43 -2.18 7.40 10.08
C GLY A 43 -2.49 8.41 8.99
N PHE A 44 -2.03 8.08 7.79
CA PHE A 44 -2.25 8.84 6.56
C PHE A 44 -2.51 7.88 5.40
N VAL A 45 -2.80 8.40 4.22
CA VAL A 45 -3.01 7.59 3.02
C VAL A 45 -1.84 7.72 2.07
N ILE A 46 -1.21 6.59 1.72
CA ILE A 46 -0.30 6.51 0.58
C ILE A 46 -1.13 6.28 -0.68
N THR A 47 -0.89 7.08 -1.71
CA THR A 47 -1.59 6.98 -2.99
C THR A 47 -0.61 7.12 -4.15
N LEU A 48 -0.92 6.48 -5.27
CA LEU A 48 -0.11 6.59 -6.47
C LEU A 48 -0.24 8.00 -7.07
N SER A 49 0.90 8.66 -7.25
CA SER A 49 0.99 9.88 -8.05
C SER A 49 0.88 9.53 -9.53
N THR A 50 -0.07 10.14 -10.23
CA THR A 50 -0.32 9.94 -11.65
C THR A 50 0.18 11.16 -12.43
N GLN A 51 0.63 10.95 -13.67
CA GLN A 51 1.04 12.07 -14.55
C GLN A 51 -0.16 12.89 -15.08
N LYS A 52 -1.39 12.40 -14.88
CA LYS A 52 -2.61 13.09 -15.30
C LYS A 52 -3.04 14.06 -14.22
N ASN A 53 -2.55 15.28 -14.29
CA ASN A 53 -2.99 16.35 -13.43
C ASN A 53 -4.32 16.92 -14.00
N ASN A 54 -5.44 16.60 -13.36
CA ASN A 54 -6.71 17.29 -13.58
C ASN A 54 -6.93 18.23 -12.40
N GLU A 55 -7.54 19.38 -12.61
CA GLU A 55 -7.84 20.38 -11.58
C GLU A 55 -8.57 19.82 -10.35
N THR A 56 -9.21 18.65 -10.50
CA THR A 56 -10.02 18.03 -9.44
C THR A 56 -9.33 16.92 -8.66
N ASN A 57 -8.19 16.38 -9.14
CA ASN A 57 -7.54 15.22 -8.51
C ASN A 57 -6.05 15.43 -8.18
N TYR A 58 -5.46 16.57 -8.50
CA TYR A 58 -4.06 16.91 -8.22
C TYR A 58 -3.04 15.85 -8.70
N GLY A 59 -3.37 15.08 -9.73
CA GLY A 59 -2.53 13.96 -10.16
C GLY A 59 -2.45 12.80 -9.16
N ILE A 60 -3.49 12.60 -8.36
CA ILE A 60 -3.60 11.59 -7.31
C ILE A 60 -4.58 10.49 -7.76
N SER A 61 -4.22 9.23 -7.55
CA SER A 61 -5.12 8.10 -7.78
C SER A 61 -6.32 8.15 -6.82
N LYS A 62 -7.49 7.73 -7.30
CA LYS A 62 -8.71 7.68 -6.46
C LYS A 62 -8.68 6.61 -5.38
N ASN A 63 -7.81 5.62 -5.53
CA ASN A 63 -7.64 4.55 -4.56
C ASN A 63 -6.20 4.60 -4.01
N GLY A 64 -6.09 4.44 -2.70
CA GLY A 64 -4.83 4.38 -1.98
C GLY A 64 -4.91 3.40 -0.83
N THR A 65 -3.91 3.44 0.04
CA THR A 65 -3.83 2.58 1.21
C THR A 65 -3.65 3.42 2.46
N TYR A 66 -4.53 3.23 3.42
CA TYR A 66 -4.35 3.79 4.77
C TYR A 66 -3.21 3.07 5.47
N VAL A 67 -2.28 3.84 6.03
CA VAL A 67 -1.09 3.32 6.69
C VAL A 67 -0.92 3.92 8.08
N GLU A 68 -0.26 3.18 8.96
CA GLU A 68 0.10 3.61 10.31
C GLU A 68 1.61 3.55 10.49
N ILE A 69 2.18 4.55 11.15
CA ILE A 69 3.62 4.61 11.45
C ILE A 69 3.89 3.64 12.60
N ILE A 70 4.79 2.67 12.38
CA ILE A 70 5.16 1.65 13.39
C ILE A 70 6.60 1.81 13.89
N ASP A 71 7.44 2.52 13.15
CA ASP A 71 8.83 2.77 13.53
C ASP A 71 9.34 4.04 12.86
N PHE A 72 10.32 4.70 13.47
CA PHE A 72 11.00 5.86 12.91
C PHE A 72 12.45 5.95 13.40
N ASN A 73 13.32 6.50 12.56
CA ASN A 73 14.74 6.68 12.88
C ASN A 73 15.35 7.85 12.11
N ASN A 74 16.46 8.36 12.60
CA ASN A 74 17.28 9.28 11.84
C ASN A 74 18.24 8.48 10.94
N LEU A 75 18.16 8.74 9.64
CA LEU A 75 19.03 8.12 8.66
C LEU A 75 20.43 8.75 8.69
N PRO A 76 21.50 8.04 8.21
CA PRO A 76 22.86 8.57 8.18
C PRO A 76 23.02 9.89 7.40
N ASN A 77 22.13 10.16 6.44
CA ASN A 77 22.08 11.39 5.66
C ASN A 77 21.31 12.53 6.35
N GLY A 78 20.89 12.34 7.60
CA GLY A 78 20.14 13.33 8.38
C GLY A 78 18.63 13.39 8.06
N LEU A 79 18.15 12.56 7.16
CA LEU A 79 16.72 12.51 6.82
C LEU A 79 15.94 11.67 7.85
N LEU A 80 14.65 11.95 7.94
CA LEU A 80 13.72 11.15 8.75
C LEU A 80 13.36 9.87 7.99
N GLY A 81 13.72 8.72 8.55
CA GLY A 81 13.22 7.42 8.11
C GLY A 81 11.97 7.04 8.89
N ILE A 82 10.95 6.52 8.21
CA ILE A 82 9.78 5.92 8.85
C ILE A 82 9.51 4.54 8.27
N THR A 83 8.97 3.65 9.08
CA THR A 83 8.37 2.40 8.62
C THR A 83 6.87 2.46 8.87
N VAL A 84 6.09 2.22 7.84
CA VAL A 84 4.64 2.20 7.95
C VAL A 84 4.09 0.80 7.69
N LYS A 85 3.01 0.47 8.39
CA LYS A 85 2.19 -0.72 8.14
C LYS A 85 0.99 -0.33 7.30
N SER A 86 0.80 -1.01 6.19
CA SER A 86 -0.36 -0.86 5.30
C SER A 86 -1.54 -1.63 5.88
N ILE A 87 -2.63 -0.92 6.19
CA ILE A 87 -3.76 -1.48 6.94
C ILE A 87 -4.85 -1.97 5.99
N HIS A 88 -5.44 -1.06 5.21
CA HIS A 88 -6.52 -1.39 4.29
C HIS A 88 -6.55 -0.42 3.11
N LYS A 89 -7.12 -0.86 2.01
CA LYS A 89 -7.37 0.01 0.86
C LYS A 89 -8.48 1.01 1.14
N VAL A 90 -8.38 2.19 0.54
CA VAL A 90 -9.35 3.28 0.70
C VAL A 90 -9.69 3.92 -0.62
N LYS A 91 -10.94 4.41 -0.74
CA LYS A 91 -11.37 5.34 -1.77
C LYS A 91 -11.18 6.76 -1.27
N ILE A 92 -10.55 7.58 -2.09
CA ILE A 92 -10.20 8.98 -1.81
C ILE A 92 -11.25 9.89 -2.47
N ASN A 93 -11.81 10.81 -1.70
CA ASN A 93 -12.80 11.78 -2.14
C ASN A 93 -12.45 13.16 -1.58
N ASN A 94 -12.96 14.24 -2.19
CA ASN A 94 -12.89 15.61 -1.67
C ASN A 94 -11.45 16.06 -1.33
N ILE A 95 -10.55 15.96 -2.32
CA ILE A 95 -9.15 16.36 -2.13
C ILE A 95 -9.08 17.89 -2.02
N THR A 96 -8.36 18.38 -1.02
CA THR A 96 -8.02 19.78 -0.80
C THR A 96 -6.53 19.92 -0.59
N GLU A 97 -5.99 21.10 -0.87
CA GLU A 97 -4.59 21.43 -0.64
C GLU A 97 -4.48 22.49 0.43
N LEU A 98 -3.60 22.29 1.42
CA LEU A 98 -3.29 23.26 2.45
C LEU A 98 -2.25 24.28 1.96
N ASP A 99 -2.06 25.38 2.69
CA ASP A 99 -1.13 26.46 2.34
C ASP A 99 0.33 26.00 2.19
N ASP A 100 0.72 24.93 2.89
CA ASP A 100 2.04 24.30 2.79
C ASP A 100 2.16 23.29 1.66
N GLY A 101 1.10 23.10 0.85
CA GLY A 101 1.02 22.15 -0.24
C GLY A 101 0.70 20.72 0.19
N LEU A 102 0.37 20.46 1.47
CA LEU A 102 -0.09 19.15 1.91
C LEU A 102 -1.51 18.89 1.41
N HIS A 103 -1.72 17.74 0.75
CA HIS A 103 -3.05 17.32 0.34
C HIS A 103 -3.78 16.63 1.49
N MET A 104 -5.04 16.99 1.67
CA MET A 104 -5.97 16.39 2.61
C MET A 104 -7.18 15.84 1.86
N ALA A 105 -7.81 14.77 2.36
CA ALA A 105 -8.99 14.22 1.72
C ALA A 105 -9.91 13.50 2.71
N ASP A 106 -11.11 13.18 2.24
CA ASP A 106 -11.96 12.17 2.86
C ASP A 106 -11.56 10.79 2.34
N ALA A 107 -11.35 9.83 3.23
CA ALA A 107 -11.01 8.45 2.89
C ALA A 107 -12.07 7.50 3.42
N GLU A 108 -12.56 6.62 2.55
CA GLU A 108 -13.52 5.58 2.88
C GLU A 108 -12.88 4.21 2.69
N ALA A 109 -12.91 3.36 3.74
CA ALA A 109 -12.36 2.02 3.67
C ALA A 109 -13.12 1.19 2.62
N LEU A 110 -12.38 0.58 1.71
CA LEU A 110 -12.88 -0.39 0.75
C LEU A 110 -12.71 -1.78 1.36
N ILE A 111 -13.83 -2.44 1.60
CA ILE A 111 -13.88 -3.79 2.17
C ILE A 111 -14.16 -4.74 1.01
N ASP A 112 -13.26 -5.69 0.78
CA ASP A 112 -13.49 -6.74 -0.20
C ASP A 112 -14.61 -7.67 0.27
N PRO A 113 -15.38 -8.26 -0.65
CA PRO A 113 -16.33 -9.29 -0.30
C PRO A 113 -15.63 -10.48 0.36
N GLU A 114 -16.34 -11.16 1.27
CA GLU A 114 -15.88 -12.44 1.80
C GLU A 114 -15.78 -13.47 0.68
N VAL A 115 -14.70 -14.24 0.70
CA VAL A 115 -14.39 -15.26 -0.30
C VAL A 115 -13.99 -16.57 0.38
N ASP A 116 -14.05 -17.68 -0.34
CA ASP A 116 -13.48 -18.95 0.11
C ASP A 116 -11.98 -18.96 -0.18
N ASP A 117 -11.19 -18.57 0.84
CA ASP A 117 -9.73 -18.54 0.75
C ASP A 117 -9.14 -19.88 0.34
N GLN A 118 -9.67 -20.99 0.87
CA GLN A 118 -9.14 -22.32 0.58
C GLN A 118 -9.36 -22.72 -0.88
N ALA A 119 -10.55 -22.45 -1.41
CA ALA A 119 -10.85 -22.73 -2.81
C ALA A 119 -9.95 -21.89 -3.75
N ILE A 120 -9.78 -20.57 -3.46
CA ILE A 120 -8.93 -19.68 -4.25
C ILE A 120 -7.47 -20.13 -4.21
N LEU A 121 -6.95 -20.45 -3.03
CA LEU A 121 -5.56 -20.88 -2.88
C LEU A 121 -5.29 -22.22 -3.57
N ALA A 122 -6.25 -23.14 -3.55
CA ALA A 122 -6.15 -24.44 -4.25
C ALA A 122 -6.10 -24.28 -5.78
N GLU A 123 -6.70 -23.23 -6.35
CA GLU A 123 -6.63 -22.93 -7.78
C GLU A 123 -5.28 -22.32 -8.22
N HIS A 124 -4.47 -21.82 -7.27
CA HIS A 124 -3.24 -21.07 -7.55
C HIS A 124 -2.00 -21.60 -6.79
N PRO A 125 -1.69 -22.93 -6.81
CA PRO A 125 -0.57 -23.49 -6.06
C PRO A 125 0.78 -22.91 -6.51
N ASP A 126 0.92 -22.55 -7.78
CA ASP A 126 2.15 -21.96 -8.32
C ASP A 126 2.49 -20.62 -7.67
N LEU A 127 1.49 -19.75 -7.46
CA LEU A 127 1.69 -18.46 -6.81
C LEU A 127 2.13 -18.62 -5.36
N ILE A 128 1.54 -19.59 -4.65
CA ILE A 128 1.90 -19.91 -3.27
C ILE A 128 3.34 -20.40 -3.20
N ASN A 129 3.73 -21.32 -4.11
CA ASN A 129 5.09 -21.85 -4.17
C ASN A 129 6.13 -20.75 -4.45
N ILE A 130 5.84 -19.82 -5.37
CA ILE A 130 6.71 -18.68 -5.65
C ILE A 130 6.87 -17.82 -4.39
N LEU A 131 5.78 -17.48 -3.72
CA LEU A 131 5.83 -16.69 -2.49
C LEU A 131 6.63 -17.41 -1.39
N MET A 132 6.43 -18.73 -1.20
CA MET A 132 7.18 -19.52 -0.23
C MET A 132 8.69 -19.50 -0.52
N GLN A 133 9.09 -19.57 -1.78
CA GLN A 133 10.50 -19.51 -2.19
C GLN A 133 11.09 -18.12 -1.92
N LEU A 134 10.35 -17.04 -2.24
CA LEU A 134 10.78 -15.67 -1.99
C LEU A 134 10.96 -15.39 -0.50
N VAL A 135 10.00 -15.80 0.34
CA VAL A 135 10.07 -15.60 1.80
C VAL A 135 11.22 -16.38 2.44
N LYS A 136 11.53 -17.59 1.93
CA LYS A 136 12.64 -18.43 2.43
C LYS A 136 14.00 -18.01 1.89
N HIS A 137 14.06 -17.06 0.95
CA HIS A 137 15.32 -16.68 0.33
C HIS A 137 16.27 -16.04 1.36
N PRO A 138 17.56 -16.44 1.45
CA PRO A 138 18.50 -15.95 2.48
C PRO A 138 18.71 -14.42 2.52
N LYS A 139 18.48 -13.74 1.39
CA LYS A 139 18.56 -12.26 1.31
C LYS A 139 17.29 -11.57 1.80
N MET A 140 16.21 -12.32 2.03
CA MET A 140 14.96 -11.79 2.58
C MET A 140 15.09 -11.71 4.10
N ASN A 141 15.63 -10.60 4.60
CA ASN A 141 15.83 -10.35 6.03
C ASN A 141 14.90 -9.22 6.50
N ASP A 142 13.60 -9.36 6.21
CA ASP A 142 12.60 -8.40 6.67
C ASP A 142 11.94 -8.90 7.96
N LYS A 143 12.33 -8.28 9.10
CA LYS A 143 11.79 -8.62 10.42
C LYS A 143 10.27 -8.41 10.55
N TYR A 144 9.69 -7.64 9.64
CA TYR A 144 8.26 -7.32 9.65
C TYR A 144 7.45 -8.18 8.69
N LEU A 145 8.08 -8.96 7.82
CA LEU A 145 7.38 -9.82 6.86
C LEU A 145 6.64 -10.95 7.58
N LYS A 146 5.32 -10.88 7.58
CA LYS A 146 4.44 -11.89 8.18
C LYS A 146 3.36 -12.25 7.17
N VAL A 147 3.53 -13.39 6.49
CA VAL A 147 2.57 -13.89 5.50
C VAL A 147 1.65 -14.90 6.17
N ASP A 148 0.34 -14.67 6.08
CA ASP A 148 -0.66 -15.70 6.36
C ASP A 148 -0.94 -16.47 5.08
N PHE A 149 -0.43 -17.70 5.00
CA PHE A 149 -0.62 -18.59 3.84
C PHE A 149 -2.02 -19.21 3.77
N ASN A 150 -2.89 -19.00 4.76
CA ASN A 150 -4.29 -19.42 4.75
C ASN A 150 -5.23 -18.33 4.23
N SER A 151 -4.71 -17.13 3.94
CA SER A 151 -5.49 -16.00 3.42
C SER A 151 -5.05 -15.66 2.01
N ALA A 152 -5.97 -15.72 1.05
CA ALA A 152 -5.73 -15.34 -0.34
C ALA A 152 -5.37 -13.85 -0.48
N ASP A 153 -5.94 -12.99 0.37
CA ASP A 153 -5.55 -11.58 0.47
C ASP A 153 -4.09 -11.43 0.88
N SER A 154 -3.68 -12.09 1.97
CA SER A 154 -2.31 -12.03 2.46
C SER A 154 -1.33 -12.55 1.40
N VAL A 155 -1.59 -13.72 0.81
CA VAL A 155 -0.75 -14.30 -0.23
C VAL A 155 -0.62 -13.37 -1.42
N SER A 156 -1.74 -12.86 -1.95
CA SER A 156 -1.74 -12.03 -3.14
C SER A 156 -1.02 -10.69 -2.93
N TYR A 157 -1.27 -9.99 -1.83
CA TYR A 157 -0.63 -8.70 -1.55
C TYR A 157 0.87 -8.84 -1.26
N HIS A 158 1.28 -9.85 -0.48
CA HIS A 158 2.70 -10.06 -0.21
C HIS A 158 3.45 -10.47 -1.48
N LEU A 159 2.89 -11.37 -2.30
CA LEU A 159 3.49 -11.76 -3.56
C LEU A 159 3.66 -10.53 -4.49
N ALA A 160 2.61 -9.72 -4.64
CA ALA A 160 2.66 -8.48 -5.42
C ALA A 160 3.70 -7.48 -4.90
N GLY A 161 3.93 -7.45 -3.59
CA GLY A 161 4.96 -6.62 -2.96
C GLY A 161 6.38 -7.06 -3.30
N LEU A 162 6.61 -8.37 -3.42
CA LEU A 162 7.95 -8.97 -3.54
C LEU A 162 8.41 -9.19 -4.99
N ILE A 163 7.50 -9.30 -5.96
CA ILE A 163 7.86 -9.45 -7.37
C ILE A 163 8.02 -8.09 -8.07
N PRO A 164 8.81 -8.00 -9.16
CA PRO A 164 9.15 -6.75 -9.85
C PRO A 164 8.00 -6.23 -10.74
N LEU A 165 6.86 -5.89 -10.14
CA LEU A 165 5.75 -5.26 -10.82
C LEU A 165 5.91 -3.74 -10.89
N THR A 166 5.44 -3.14 -11.97
CA THR A 166 5.32 -1.69 -12.11
C THR A 166 4.28 -1.12 -11.12
N SER A 167 4.37 0.19 -10.83
CA SER A 167 3.40 0.85 -9.96
C SER A 167 1.96 0.74 -10.50
N ASN A 168 1.77 0.79 -11.83
CA ASN A 168 0.46 0.64 -12.44
C ASN A 168 -0.11 -0.78 -12.28
N GLU A 169 0.73 -1.81 -12.39
CA GLU A 169 0.32 -3.19 -12.14
C GLU A 169 -0.04 -3.40 -10.68
N LYS A 170 0.75 -2.86 -9.74
CA LYS A 170 0.42 -2.88 -8.30
C LYS A 170 -0.87 -2.10 -8.00
N GLN A 171 -1.11 -0.98 -8.69
CA GLN A 171 -2.36 -0.23 -8.55
C GLN A 171 -3.56 -1.05 -9.04
N SER A 172 -3.44 -1.77 -10.15
CA SER A 172 -4.49 -2.66 -10.64
C SER A 172 -4.81 -3.79 -9.65
N LEU A 173 -3.79 -4.29 -8.94
CA LEU A 173 -3.98 -5.29 -7.88
C LEU A 173 -4.64 -4.70 -6.63
N LEU A 174 -4.30 -3.46 -6.25
CA LEU A 174 -4.97 -2.75 -5.16
C LEU A 174 -6.45 -2.51 -5.48
N GLU A 175 -6.77 -2.20 -6.74
CA GLU A 175 -8.12 -1.91 -7.23
C GLU A 175 -8.96 -3.15 -7.56
N ALA A 176 -8.36 -4.34 -7.51
CA ALA A 176 -9.09 -5.59 -7.71
C ALA A 176 -10.28 -5.69 -6.75
N PHE A 177 -11.39 -6.23 -7.25
CA PHE A 177 -12.65 -6.34 -6.52
C PHE A 177 -12.54 -7.24 -5.29
N ASP A 178 -11.83 -8.37 -5.43
CA ASP A 178 -11.61 -9.36 -4.38
C ASP A 178 -10.28 -10.10 -4.55
N ALA A 179 -9.97 -11.01 -3.63
CA ALA A 179 -8.77 -11.83 -3.66
C ALA A 179 -8.72 -12.75 -4.89
N ASN A 180 -9.86 -13.28 -5.35
CA ASN A 180 -9.92 -14.16 -6.52
C ASN A 180 -9.50 -13.41 -7.79
N GLN A 181 -10.07 -12.22 -8.00
CA GLN A 181 -9.67 -11.38 -9.14
C GLN A 181 -8.19 -11.00 -9.05
N ARG A 182 -7.69 -10.67 -7.86
CA ARG A 182 -6.28 -10.32 -7.61
C ARG A 182 -5.34 -11.48 -7.95
N MET A 183 -5.66 -12.72 -7.53
CA MET A 183 -4.88 -13.91 -7.84
C MET A 183 -4.84 -14.20 -9.35
N LYS A 184 -5.97 -14.03 -10.06
CA LYS A 184 -6.03 -14.16 -11.52
C LYS A 184 -5.16 -13.14 -12.25
N ILE A 185 -5.20 -11.88 -11.80
CA ILE A 185 -4.33 -10.80 -12.33
C ILE A 185 -2.85 -11.15 -12.10
N LEU A 186 -2.48 -11.56 -10.88
CA LEU A 186 -1.10 -11.99 -10.57
C LEU A 186 -0.63 -13.13 -11.44
N SER A 187 -1.46 -14.18 -11.63
CA SER A 187 -1.15 -15.29 -12.53
C SER A 187 -0.84 -14.79 -13.95
N SER A 188 -1.59 -13.79 -14.43
CA SER A 188 -1.38 -13.21 -15.76
C SER A 188 -0.06 -12.43 -15.86
N TYR A 189 0.35 -11.75 -14.79
CA TYR A 189 1.60 -10.99 -14.75
C TYR A 189 2.82 -11.90 -14.67
N ILE A 190 2.77 -12.91 -13.80
CA ILE A 190 3.88 -13.87 -13.63
C ILE A 190 4.18 -14.65 -14.91
N LYS A 191 3.16 -14.99 -15.71
CA LYS A 191 3.35 -15.63 -17.01
C LYS A 191 4.09 -14.76 -18.04
N LYS A 192 4.24 -13.46 -17.78
CA LYS A 192 4.92 -12.50 -18.67
C LYS A 192 6.33 -12.13 -18.19
N LEU A 193 6.69 -12.53 -16.97
CA LEU A 193 8.03 -12.35 -16.40
C LEU A 193 8.98 -13.44 -16.86
#